data_ec54ab6da15cc520f8a517afd2fc0e8d
#
_entry.id   ec54ab6da15cc520f8a517afd2fc0e8d
#
_cell.length_a   1.000
_cell.length_b   1.000
_cell.length_c   1.000
_cell.angle_alpha   90.00
_cell.angle_beta   90.00
_cell.angle_gamma   90.00
#
_symmetry.space_group_name_H-M   'P 1'
#
loop_
_entity.id
_entity.type
_entity.pdbx_description
1 polymer ?
#
loop_
_entity_poly.entity_id
_entity_poly.type
_entity_poly.pdbx_seq_one_letter_code
_entity_poly.pdbx_strand_id
1 'polypeptide(L)'
;MDHLTALKVFRAVAANGGFAAAARQMNLSPAAVSKNVAELEAHLKVRLINRTTRSMSLTEAGEVYRQRLERILDDLEAADAALTSMQQGPSGLLRVSAPLTLALTCLTPAIPAFLQRYPDLRLELLLQDGRQDLIAEGIDLALRGSDRVADSGLVARPLLVLEHVLCAAPAYLSQHGQPLRPEALREHECIRFSLSGHADRWTFRKGRECIAVPIAGRYRVSSSLAVRDALLAGFGLSLIPRLYVQAELAEGRLVELLAGWKADETAIHAVYPSRQLAGKTRVFLDFLTETMAQGHDSSTL
;
A
#
# COMPACT_ATOMS: atom_id res chain seq x y z
N MET A 1 -22.64 30.05 -15.12
CA MET A 1 -21.57 29.03 -15.28
C MET A 1 -22.13 27.69 -14.86
N ASP A 2 -22.07 26.69 -15.73
CA ASP A 2 -22.20 25.31 -15.27
C ASP A 2 -20.87 24.92 -14.59
N HIS A 3 -20.91 24.88 -13.26
CA HIS A 3 -19.72 24.68 -12.45
C HIS A 3 -19.06 23.32 -12.74
N LEU A 4 -19.86 22.26 -12.91
CA LEU A 4 -19.36 20.91 -13.20
C LEU A 4 -18.65 20.86 -14.57
N THR A 5 -19.23 21.49 -15.58
CA THR A 5 -18.58 21.60 -16.89
C THR A 5 -17.26 22.37 -16.81
N ALA A 6 -17.19 23.46 -16.05
CA ALA A 6 -15.95 24.23 -15.88
C ALA A 6 -14.85 23.40 -15.18
N LEU A 7 -15.22 22.58 -14.18
CA LEU A 7 -14.31 21.64 -13.51
C LEU A 7 -13.76 20.58 -14.49
N LYS A 8 -14.65 19.93 -15.27
CA LYS A 8 -14.24 18.93 -16.27
C LYS A 8 -13.34 19.54 -17.36
N VAL A 9 -13.64 20.76 -17.78
CA VAL A 9 -12.82 21.51 -18.76
C VAL A 9 -11.42 21.80 -18.20
N PHE A 10 -11.32 22.26 -16.96
CA PHE A 10 -10.01 22.51 -16.33
C PHE A 10 -9.20 21.21 -16.21
N ARG A 11 -9.81 20.09 -15.79
CA ARG A 11 -9.16 18.75 -15.77
C ARG A 11 -8.60 18.40 -17.15
N ALA A 12 -9.40 18.56 -18.20
CA ALA A 12 -8.97 18.23 -19.56
C ALA A 12 -7.82 19.14 -20.06
N VAL A 13 -7.85 20.44 -19.74
CA VAL A 13 -6.78 21.39 -20.09
C VAL A 13 -5.48 21.04 -19.38
N ALA A 14 -5.55 20.70 -18.10
CA ALA A 14 -4.39 20.30 -17.29
C ALA A 14 -3.77 19.00 -17.80
N ALA A 15 -4.58 17.98 -18.08
CA ALA A 15 -4.14 16.68 -18.56
C ALA A 15 -3.52 16.72 -19.97
N ASN A 16 -4.06 17.54 -20.87
CA ASN A 16 -3.59 17.63 -22.26
C ASN A 16 -2.49 18.68 -22.49
N GLY A 17 -2.10 19.41 -21.45
CA GLY A 17 -1.08 20.45 -21.57
C GLY A 17 -1.49 21.64 -22.46
N GLY A 18 -2.80 21.81 -22.78
CA GLY A 18 -3.24 22.94 -23.60
C GLY A 18 -4.72 23.00 -23.95
N PHE A 19 -5.17 24.23 -24.21
CA PHE A 19 -6.56 24.53 -24.51
C PHE A 19 -7.09 23.92 -25.82
N ALA A 20 -6.25 23.90 -26.86
CA ALA A 20 -6.64 23.35 -28.15
C ALA A 20 -6.80 21.82 -28.12
N ALA A 21 -5.95 21.12 -27.38
CA ALA A 21 -6.05 19.68 -27.20
C ALA A 21 -7.28 19.30 -26.37
N ALA A 22 -7.53 20.01 -25.26
CA ALA A 22 -8.73 19.83 -24.44
C ALA A 22 -10.01 20.13 -25.23
N ALA A 23 -10.02 21.17 -26.08
CA ALA A 23 -11.15 21.50 -26.92
C ALA A 23 -11.52 20.36 -27.88
N ARG A 24 -10.53 19.74 -28.52
CA ARG A 24 -10.76 18.56 -29.37
C ARG A 24 -11.30 17.38 -28.60
N GLN A 25 -10.70 17.07 -27.44
CA GLN A 25 -11.14 15.95 -26.59
C GLN A 25 -12.57 16.09 -26.10
N MET A 26 -12.98 17.33 -25.76
CA MET A 26 -14.30 17.58 -25.17
C MET A 26 -15.36 17.99 -26.20
N ASN A 27 -15.02 18.02 -27.48
CA ASN A 27 -15.92 18.48 -28.56
C ASN A 27 -16.43 19.92 -28.32
N LEU A 28 -15.57 20.81 -27.82
CA LEU A 28 -15.85 22.21 -27.55
C LEU A 28 -14.99 23.12 -28.44
N SER A 29 -15.43 24.38 -28.63
CA SER A 29 -14.56 25.38 -29.26
C SER A 29 -13.45 25.82 -28.29
N PRO A 30 -12.24 26.19 -28.79
CA PRO A 30 -11.19 26.74 -27.94
C PRO A 30 -11.61 27.96 -27.13
N ALA A 31 -12.52 28.78 -27.67
CA ALA A 31 -13.09 29.92 -26.99
C ALA A 31 -13.99 29.50 -25.81
N ALA A 32 -14.80 28.45 -25.96
CA ALA A 32 -15.61 27.88 -24.88
C ALA A 32 -14.74 27.29 -23.76
N VAL A 33 -13.69 26.56 -24.10
CA VAL A 33 -12.73 26.03 -23.12
C VAL A 33 -12.05 27.15 -22.35
N SER A 34 -11.58 28.20 -23.05
CA SER A 34 -10.95 29.36 -22.42
C SER A 34 -11.90 30.13 -21.51
N LYS A 35 -13.18 30.26 -21.92
CA LYS A 35 -14.23 30.89 -21.11
C LYS A 35 -14.52 30.12 -19.83
N ASN A 36 -14.68 28.80 -19.92
CA ASN A 36 -14.95 27.95 -18.73
C ASN A 36 -13.81 28.03 -17.70
N VAL A 37 -12.55 27.98 -18.14
CA VAL A 37 -11.40 28.12 -17.24
C VAL A 37 -11.37 29.51 -16.61
N ALA A 38 -11.61 30.57 -17.38
CA ALA A 38 -11.64 31.95 -16.84
C ALA A 38 -12.76 32.16 -15.81
N GLU A 39 -13.94 31.59 -16.05
CA GLU A 39 -15.06 31.63 -15.11
C GLU A 39 -14.74 30.83 -13.82
N LEU A 40 -14.05 29.70 -13.93
CA LEU A 40 -13.60 28.93 -12.78
C LEU A 40 -12.56 29.72 -11.95
N GLU A 41 -11.56 30.32 -12.59
CA GLU A 41 -10.56 31.17 -11.93
C GLU A 41 -11.20 32.39 -11.23
N ALA A 42 -12.17 32.99 -11.88
CA ALA A 42 -12.96 34.10 -11.31
C ALA A 42 -13.79 33.67 -10.08
N HIS A 43 -14.41 32.49 -10.13
CA HIS A 43 -15.14 31.92 -9.01
C HIS A 43 -14.23 31.61 -7.80
N LEU A 44 -13.07 31.01 -8.06
CA LEU A 44 -12.10 30.67 -7.02
C LEU A 44 -11.26 31.89 -6.57
N LYS A 45 -11.34 33.01 -7.28
CA LYS A 45 -10.55 34.23 -7.06
C LYS A 45 -9.04 33.98 -7.06
N VAL A 46 -8.60 32.99 -7.83
CA VAL A 46 -7.19 32.61 -7.96
C VAL A 46 -6.91 32.14 -9.39
N ARG A 47 -5.72 32.43 -9.90
CA ARG A 47 -5.27 31.89 -11.19
C ARG A 47 -4.78 30.47 -11.01
N LEU A 48 -5.28 29.56 -11.85
CA LEU A 48 -4.89 28.16 -11.92
C LEU A 48 -3.90 27.88 -13.04
N ILE A 49 -3.92 28.71 -14.10
CA ILE A 49 -3.11 28.51 -15.31
C ILE A 49 -2.31 29.77 -15.63
N ASN A 50 -0.99 29.58 -15.82
CA ASN A 50 -0.11 30.58 -16.38
C ASN A 50 -0.27 30.55 -17.91
N ARG A 51 -0.75 31.63 -18.51
CA ARG A 51 -0.91 31.79 -19.95
C ARG A 51 0.27 32.61 -20.46
N THR A 52 1.18 31.99 -21.20
CA THR A 52 2.12 32.72 -22.03
C THR A 52 1.82 32.39 -23.50
N THR A 53 2.23 33.25 -24.42
CA THR A 53 2.01 33.05 -25.85
C THR A 53 2.74 31.83 -26.42
N ARG A 54 3.67 31.23 -25.67
CA ARG A 54 4.52 30.11 -26.12
C ARG A 54 4.32 28.81 -25.31
N SER A 55 3.79 28.88 -24.10
CA SER A 55 3.59 27.69 -23.27
C SER A 55 2.47 27.90 -22.26
N MET A 56 1.83 26.80 -21.87
CA MET A 56 0.88 26.73 -20.78
C MET A 56 1.53 25.95 -19.63
N SER A 57 1.42 26.46 -18.41
CA SER A 57 1.77 25.72 -17.20
C SER A 57 0.73 25.97 -16.11
N LEU A 58 0.57 25.03 -15.20
CA LEU A 58 -0.23 25.25 -14.01
C LEU A 58 0.50 26.20 -13.06
N THR A 59 -0.25 26.98 -12.29
CA THR A 59 0.27 27.67 -11.10
C THR A 59 0.41 26.66 -9.96
N GLU A 60 1.06 27.02 -8.87
CA GLU A 60 1.09 26.20 -7.65
C GLU A 60 -0.35 25.90 -7.15
N ALA A 61 -1.21 26.92 -7.12
CA ALA A 61 -2.62 26.74 -6.80
C ALA A 61 -3.34 25.83 -7.81
N GLY A 62 -3.00 25.94 -9.10
CA GLY A 62 -3.52 25.09 -10.16
C GLY A 62 -3.14 23.62 -9.98
N GLU A 63 -1.91 23.33 -9.57
CA GLU A 63 -1.47 21.96 -9.34
C GLU A 63 -2.15 21.35 -8.11
N VAL A 64 -2.23 22.08 -6.99
CA VAL A 64 -2.96 21.66 -5.79
C VAL A 64 -4.45 21.42 -6.12
N TYR A 65 -5.05 22.32 -6.90
CA TYR A 65 -6.45 22.21 -7.28
C TYR A 65 -6.69 21.01 -8.22
N ARG A 66 -5.81 20.79 -9.21
CA ARG A 66 -5.87 19.65 -10.13
C ARG A 66 -5.90 18.33 -9.37
N GLN A 67 -4.97 18.12 -8.43
CA GLN A 67 -4.87 16.89 -7.65
C GLN A 67 -6.14 16.60 -6.84
N ARG A 68 -6.76 17.63 -6.26
CA ARG A 68 -8.01 17.48 -5.51
C ARG A 68 -9.22 17.29 -6.41
N LEU A 69 -9.25 17.99 -7.54
CA LEU A 69 -10.35 17.96 -8.49
C LEU A 69 -10.46 16.61 -9.21
N GLU A 70 -9.31 16.00 -9.59
CA GLU A 70 -9.30 14.67 -10.19
C GLU A 70 -10.12 13.68 -9.37
N ARG A 71 -9.95 13.69 -8.05
CA ARG A 71 -10.68 12.80 -7.14
C ARG A 71 -12.17 13.09 -7.07
N ILE A 72 -12.52 14.39 -6.93
CA ILE A 72 -13.93 14.80 -6.84
C ILE A 72 -14.67 14.36 -8.09
N LEU A 73 -14.05 14.53 -9.26
CA LEU A 73 -14.66 14.10 -10.52
C LEU A 73 -14.67 12.57 -10.67
N ASP A 74 -13.64 11.88 -10.24
CA ASP A 74 -13.60 10.41 -10.23
C ASP A 74 -14.61 9.83 -9.23
N ASP A 75 -14.80 10.44 -8.06
CA ASP A 75 -15.84 10.07 -7.10
C ASP A 75 -17.26 10.33 -7.65
N LEU A 76 -17.45 11.41 -8.38
CA LEU A 76 -18.72 11.70 -9.05
C LEU A 76 -19.00 10.71 -10.17
N GLU A 77 -18.01 10.41 -11.01
CA GLU A 77 -18.12 9.40 -12.06
C GLU A 77 -18.36 8.01 -11.45
N ALA A 78 -17.73 7.70 -10.28
CA ALA A 78 -17.97 6.47 -9.54
C ALA A 78 -19.38 6.42 -8.92
N ALA A 79 -19.92 7.55 -8.46
CA ALA A 79 -21.30 7.63 -7.96
C ALA A 79 -22.32 7.40 -9.08
N ASP A 80 -22.13 8.03 -10.24
CA ASP A 80 -22.95 7.84 -11.43
C ASP A 80 -22.84 6.37 -11.94
N ALA A 81 -21.62 5.82 -11.96
CA ALA A 81 -21.36 4.43 -12.30
C ALA A 81 -21.96 3.46 -11.27
N ALA A 82 -22.00 3.79 -9.98
CA ALA A 82 -22.62 2.95 -8.96
C ALA A 82 -24.12 2.79 -9.17
N LEU A 83 -24.80 3.80 -9.67
CA LEU A 83 -26.21 3.72 -10.07
C LEU A 83 -26.38 2.90 -11.35
N THR A 84 -25.45 3.01 -12.28
CA THR A 84 -25.43 2.24 -13.53
C THR A 84 -24.94 0.79 -13.30
N SER A 85 -24.03 0.57 -12.33
CA SER A 85 -23.42 -0.74 -11.98
C SER A 85 -24.34 -1.66 -11.18
N MET A 86 -25.54 -1.21 -10.80
CA MET A 86 -26.60 -2.18 -10.47
C MET A 86 -26.95 -3.05 -11.70
N GLN A 87 -26.44 -2.72 -12.91
CA GLN A 87 -26.61 -3.47 -14.14
C GLN A 87 -25.30 -3.80 -14.88
N GLN A 88 -24.18 -3.17 -14.55
CA GLN A 88 -22.87 -3.40 -15.18
C GLN A 88 -21.79 -3.48 -14.08
N GLY A 89 -20.93 -4.51 -14.16
CA GLY A 89 -19.90 -4.81 -13.15
C GLY A 89 -18.93 -3.66 -12.84
N PRO A 90 -18.06 -3.82 -11.83
CA PRO A 90 -17.09 -2.79 -11.44
C PRO A 90 -16.10 -2.52 -12.57
N SER A 91 -15.82 -1.23 -12.84
CA SER A 91 -14.97 -0.80 -13.96
C SER A 91 -14.05 0.36 -13.58
N GLY A 92 -13.06 0.66 -14.43
CA GLY A 92 -12.15 1.78 -14.28
C GLY A 92 -10.79 1.42 -13.68
N LEU A 93 -9.99 2.43 -13.29
CA LEU A 93 -8.67 2.24 -12.68
C LEU A 93 -8.79 2.13 -11.16
N LEU A 94 -8.27 1.04 -10.61
CA LEU A 94 -8.10 0.80 -9.17
C LEU A 94 -6.63 1.00 -8.81
N ARG A 95 -6.33 1.93 -7.90
CA ARG A 95 -4.99 2.19 -7.39
C ARG A 95 -4.84 1.62 -5.98
N VAL A 96 -3.93 0.66 -5.84
CA VAL A 96 -3.67 -0.04 -4.58
C VAL A 96 -2.23 0.14 -4.17
N SER A 97 -1.99 0.50 -2.91
CA SER A 97 -0.64 0.51 -2.31
C SER A 97 -0.48 -0.65 -1.33
N ALA A 98 0.67 -1.32 -1.38
CA ALA A 98 0.98 -2.41 -0.46
C ALA A 98 2.47 -2.48 -0.14
N PRO A 99 2.85 -3.00 1.05
CA PRO A 99 4.25 -3.32 1.35
C PRO A 99 4.81 -4.32 0.33
N LEU A 100 6.03 -4.06 -0.15
CA LEU A 100 6.65 -4.83 -1.23
C LEU A 100 6.60 -6.34 -0.99
N THR A 101 7.12 -6.79 0.15
CA THR A 101 7.21 -8.23 0.44
C THR A 101 5.84 -8.87 0.59
N LEU A 102 4.90 -8.21 1.26
CA LEU A 102 3.52 -8.69 1.40
C LEU A 102 2.85 -8.83 0.02
N ALA A 103 3.02 -7.82 -0.83
CA ALA A 103 2.44 -7.84 -2.17
C ALA A 103 2.99 -8.98 -3.02
N LEU A 104 4.32 -9.14 -3.06
CA LEU A 104 4.96 -10.21 -3.84
C LEU A 104 4.57 -11.61 -3.34
N THR A 105 4.40 -11.76 -2.03
CA THR A 105 4.08 -13.06 -1.42
C THR A 105 2.59 -13.42 -1.55
N CYS A 106 1.69 -12.44 -1.34
CA CYS A 106 0.25 -12.73 -1.21
C CYS A 106 -0.60 -12.18 -2.36
N LEU A 107 -0.27 -10.98 -2.91
CA LEU A 107 -1.15 -10.31 -3.86
C LEU A 107 -0.84 -10.67 -5.31
N THR A 108 0.43 -10.50 -5.72
CA THR A 108 0.79 -10.63 -7.13
C THR A 108 0.43 -12.00 -7.73
N PRO A 109 0.52 -13.14 -7.01
CA PRO A 109 0.07 -14.42 -7.55
C PRO A 109 -1.43 -14.47 -7.84
N ALA A 110 -2.25 -13.73 -7.08
CA ALA A 110 -3.71 -13.73 -7.20
C ALA A 110 -4.26 -12.67 -8.16
N ILE A 111 -3.49 -11.61 -8.48
CA ILE A 111 -3.94 -10.51 -9.36
C ILE A 111 -4.43 -10.97 -10.73
N PRO A 112 -3.77 -11.92 -11.45
CA PRO A 112 -4.27 -12.38 -12.74
C PRO A 112 -5.69 -12.93 -12.68
N ALA A 113 -6.02 -13.72 -11.65
CA ALA A 113 -7.36 -14.26 -11.44
C ALA A 113 -8.39 -13.15 -11.14
N PHE A 114 -7.99 -12.15 -10.36
CA PHE A 114 -8.84 -10.98 -10.10
C PHE A 114 -9.17 -10.22 -11.40
N LEU A 115 -8.18 -9.91 -12.22
CA LEU A 115 -8.38 -9.18 -13.47
C LEU A 115 -9.16 -9.98 -14.52
N GLN A 116 -9.03 -11.30 -14.51
CA GLN A 116 -9.88 -12.18 -15.34
C GLN A 116 -11.36 -12.17 -14.90
N ARG A 117 -11.59 -12.12 -13.57
CA ARG A 117 -12.97 -12.03 -13.01
C ARG A 117 -13.62 -10.67 -13.27
N TYR A 118 -12.82 -9.60 -13.41
CA TYR A 118 -13.30 -8.23 -13.61
C TYR A 118 -12.59 -7.56 -14.79
N PRO A 119 -12.96 -7.92 -16.06
CA PRO A 119 -12.23 -7.50 -17.26
C PRO A 119 -12.27 -6.00 -17.54
N ASP A 120 -13.25 -5.26 -16.99
CA ASP A 120 -13.39 -3.83 -17.15
C ASP A 120 -12.57 -3.02 -16.11
N LEU A 121 -11.90 -3.71 -15.18
CA LEU A 121 -10.99 -3.10 -14.23
C LEU A 121 -9.56 -3.06 -14.75
N ARG A 122 -8.88 -1.96 -14.49
CA ARG A 122 -7.44 -1.80 -14.58
C ARG A 122 -6.88 -1.65 -13.17
N LEU A 123 -5.80 -2.32 -12.85
CA LEU A 123 -5.15 -2.25 -11.56
C LEU A 123 -3.77 -1.59 -11.69
N GLU A 124 -3.52 -0.58 -10.88
CA GLU A 124 -2.19 -0.02 -10.63
C GLU A 124 -1.78 -0.39 -9.21
N LEU A 125 -0.71 -1.19 -9.08
CA LEU A 125 -0.21 -1.65 -7.80
C LEU A 125 1.10 -0.94 -7.46
N LEU A 126 1.05 -0.12 -6.40
CA LEU A 126 2.18 0.67 -5.89
C LEU A 126 2.85 -0.10 -4.75
N LEU A 127 4.04 -0.65 -5.01
CA LEU A 127 4.78 -1.47 -4.04
C LEU A 127 5.75 -0.59 -3.25
N GLN A 128 5.36 -0.22 -2.05
CA GLN A 128 6.12 0.71 -1.21
C GLN A 128 5.98 0.38 0.27
N ASP A 129 7.11 0.36 0.98
CA ASP A 129 7.17 0.12 2.42
C ASP A 129 7.06 1.41 3.26
N GLY A 130 7.03 2.59 2.63
CA GLY A 130 6.93 3.91 3.27
C GLY A 130 5.50 4.33 3.63
N ARG A 131 5.38 5.44 4.39
CA ARG A 131 4.10 6.13 4.59
C ARG A 131 3.75 6.92 3.32
N GLN A 132 2.50 6.80 2.88
CA GLN A 132 1.94 7.54 1.76
C GLN A 132 0.70 8.30 2.22
N ASP A 133 0.51 9.48 1.67
CA ASP A 133 -0.76 10.19 1.78
C ASP A 133 -1.71 9.65 0.71
N LEU A 134 -2.60 8.73 1.13
CA LEU A 134 -3.57 8.09 0.23
C LEU A 134 -4.40 9.11 -0.53
N ILE A 135 -4.73 10.17 0.20
CA ILE A 135 -5.53 11.24 -0.35
C ILE A 135 -4.70 12.06 -1.36
N ALA A 136 -3.46 12.46 -1.11
CA ALA A 136 -2.62 13.23 -2.02
C ALA A 136 -2.22 12.44 -3.27
N GLU A 137 -2.04 11.14 -3.15
CA GLU A 137 -1.56 10.28 -4.23
C GLU A 137 -2.68 9.58 -5.02
N GLY A 138 -3.96 9.81 -4.67
CA GLY A 138 -5.10 9.21 -5.37
C GLY A 138 -5.20 7.70 -5.21
N ILE A 139 -4.76 7.16 -4.06
CA ILE A 139 -4.78 5.73 -3.75
C ILE A 139 -6.17 5.35 -3.23
N ASP A 140 -6.81 4.39 -3.88
CA ASP A 140 -8.15 3.92 -3.51
C ASP A 140 -8.11 3.03 -2.26
N LEU A 141 -7.04 2.22 -2.12
CA LEU A 141 -6.85 1.29 -1.00
C LEU A 141 -5.36 1.07 -0.73
N ALA A 142 -4.97 1.05 0.55
CA ALA A 142 -3.63 0.67 0.96
C ALA A 142 -3.65 -0.49 1.96
N LEU A 143 -2.69 -1.39 1.86
CA LEU A 143 -2.40 -2.38 2.91
C LEU A 143 -1.33 -1.82 3.83
N ARG A 144 -1.58 -1.86 5.15
CA ARG A 144 -0.65 -1.30 6.15
C ARG A 144 -0.56 -2.16 7.39
N GLY A 145 0.64 -2.24 7.97
CA GLY A 145 0.83 -2.81 9.31
C GLY A 145 0.17 -1.95 10.40
N SER A 146 -0.21 -2.57 11.52
CA SER A 146 -0.91 -1.94 12.64
C SER A 146 -0.14 -0.76 13.26
N ASP A 147 1.16 -0.79 13.26
CA ASP A 147 2.05 0.27 13.74
C ASP A 147 2.00 1.56 12.90
N ARG A 148 1.31 1.53 11.76
CA ARG A 148 1.20 2.63 10.78
C ARG A 148 -0.21 3.13 10.54
N VAL A 149 -1.19 2.55 11.20
CA VAL A 149 -2.59 3.03 11.19
C VAL A 149 -2.70 4.13 12.24
N ALA A 150 -2.18 5.33 11.94
CA ALA A 150 -2.36 6.49 12.80
C ALA A 150 -3.75 7.14 12.54
N ASP A 151 -4.22 7.90 13.53
CA ASP A 151 -5.47 8.69 13.52
C ASP A 151 -5.48 9.71 12.36
N SER A 152 -5.88 9.27 11.17
CA SER A 152 -5.77 10.04 9.92
C SER A 152 -7.13 10.36 9.27
N GLY A 153 -8.25 10.09 9.98
CA GLY A 153 -9.59 10.18 9.38
C GLY A 153 -9.88 9.12 8.32
N LEU A 154 -8.95 8.19 8.09
CA LEU A 154 -9.10 7.06 7.18
C LEU A 154 -9.85 5.91 7.84
N VAL A 155 -10.49 5.08 7.04
CA VAL A 155 -11.12 3.84 7.52
C VAL A 155 -10.07 2.72 7.47
N ALA A 156 -9.95 1.96 8.55
CA ALA A 156 -9.09 0.79 8.61
C ALA A 156 -9.91 -0.47 8.91
N ARG A 157 -9.72 -1.52 8.12
CA ARG A 157 -10.33 -2.84 8.30
C ARG A 157 -9.23 -3.88 8.46
N PRO A 158 -9.21 -4.68 9.54
CA PRO A 158 -8.27 -5.78 9.69
C PRO A 158 -8.44 -6.79 8.55
N LEU A 159 -7.34 -7.29 7.99
CA LEU A 159 -7.33 -8.30 6.94
C LEU A 159 -6.59 -9.57 7.34
N LEU A 160 -5.42 -9.43 7.95
CA LEU A 160 -4.48 -10.52 8.15
C LEU A 160 -3.61 -10.21 9.37
N VAL A 161 -3.23 -11.24 10.13
CA VAL A 161 -2.21 -11.16 11.17
C VAL A 161 -0.97 -11.90 10.70
N LEU A 162 0.17 -11.22 10.72
CA LEU A 162 1.47 -11.80 10.43
C LEU A 162 2.13 -12.25 11.73
N GLU A 163 2.20 -13.56 11.94
CA GLU A 163 3.00 -14.15 13.00
C GLU A 163 4.48 -14.01 12.66
N HIS A 164 5.29 -13.60 13.63
CA HIS A 164 6.73 -13.51 13.48
C HIS A 164 7.43 -14.76 14.01
N VAL A 165 8.49 -15.16 13.32
CA VAL A 165 9.40 -16.24 13.74
C VAL A 165 10.81 -15.68 13.87
N LEU A 166 11.50 -16.09 14.95
CA LEU A 166 12.93 -15.88 15.07
C LEU A 166 13.63 -17.01 14.32
N CYS A 167 14.49 -16.70 13.37
CA CYS A 167 15.20 -17.72 12.59
C CYS A 167 16.61 -17.30 12.21
N ALA A 168 17.43 -18.29 11.85
CA ALA A 168 18.78 -18.14 11.34
C ALA A 168 19.13 -19.30 10.40
N ALA A 169 20.15 -19.12 9.55
CA ALA A 169 20.68 -20.21 8.76
C ALA A 169 21.49 -21.20 9.62
N PRO A 170 21.50 -22.51 9.28
CA PRO A 170 22.33 -23.51 9.98
C PRO A 170 23.82 -23.14 10.04
N ALA A 171 24.33 -22.50 8.98
CA ALA A 171 25.74 -22.06 8.91
C ALA A 171 26.06 -21.01 9.98
N TYR A 172 25.16 -20.10 10.29
CA TYR A 172 25.34 -19.15 11.39
C TYR A 172 25.33 -19.84 12.74
N LEU A 173 24.37 -20.75 12.96
CA LEU A 173 24.20 -21.46 14.23
C LEU A 173 25.38 -22.39 14.54
N SER A 174 26.00 -22.97 13.54
CA SER A 174 27.20 -23.84 13.73
C SER A 174 28.40 -23.06 14.26
N GLN A 175 28.49 -21.75 13.98
CA GLN A 175 29.60 -20.91 14.42
C GLN A 175 29.33 -20.18 15.75
N HIS A 176 28.08 -19.80 15.99
CA HIS A 176 27.71 -18.90 17.09
C HIS A 176 26.82 -19.55 18.15
N GLY A 177 26.43 -20.82 17.94
CA GLY A 177 25.47 -21.51 18.81
C GLY A 177 24.04 -21.09 18.59
N GLN A 178 23.14 -21.78 19.29
CA GLN A 178 21.70 -21.50 19.25
C GLN A 178 21.25 -20.81 20.54
N PRO A 179 20.54 -19.64 20.46
CA PRO A 179 20.01 -19.04 21.66
C PRO A 179 18.89 -19.92 22.27
N LEU A 180 19.03 -20.27 23.55
CA LEU A 180 18.03 -21.09 24.27
C LEU A 180 16.97 -20.26 24.98
N ARG A 181 17.26 -18.98 25.23
CA ARG A 181 16.37 -17.99 25.86
C ARG A 181 16.48 -16.64 25.15
N PRO A 182 15.43 -15.80 25.21
CA PRO A 182 15.44 -14.49 24.55
C PRO A 182 16.62 -13.60 24.95
N GLU A 183 17.08 -13.65 26.20
CA GLU A 183 18.17 -12.80 26.70
C GLU A 183 19.50 -13.06 25.97
N ALA A 184 19.73 -14.30 25.48
CA ALA A 184 20.94 -14.67 24.74
C ALA A 184 21.07 -13.92 23.41
N LEU A 185 19.98 -13.33 22.89
CA LEU A 185 20.03 -12.54 21.66
C LEU A 185 20.97 -11.33 21.71
N ARG A 186 21.35 -10.88 22.91
CA ARG A 186 22.36 -9.83 23.11
C ARG A 186 23.76 -10.21 22.65
N GLU A 187 24.03 -11.49 22.55
CA GLU A 187 25.31 -12.07 22.16
C GLU A 187 25.36 -12.45 20.68
N HIS A 188 24.25 -12.24 19.97
CA HIS A 188 24.12 -12.59 18.57
C HIS A 188 24.06 -11.35 17.64
N GLU A 189 24.51 -11.53 16.40
CA GLU A 189 24.31 -10.55 15.34
C GLU A 189 22.86 -10.56 14.91
N CYS A 190 22.11 -9.47 15.19
CA CYS A 190 20.70 -9.36 14.87
C CYS A 190 20.49 -8.46 13.65
N ILE A 191 19.85 -8.98 12.61
CA ILE A 191 19.46 -8.24 11.43
C ILE A 191 18.15 -7.49 11.76
N ARG A 192 18.14 -6.16 11.67
CA ARG A 192 17.05 -5.32 12.12
C ARG A 192 16.21 -4.78 10.96
N PHE A 193 14.91 -5.04 11.00
CA PHE A 193 13.98 -4.43 10.08
C PHE A 193 13.57 -3.04 10.58
N SER A 194 13.96 -1.99 9.84
CA SER A 194 13.88 -0.59 10.30
C SER A 194 12.48 0.02 10.30
N LEU A 195 11.52 -0.60 9.62
CA LEU A 195 10.17 -0.08 9.46
C LEU A 195 9.14 -0.68 10.42
N SER A 196 9.55 -1.55 11.34
CA SER A 196 8.68 -2.08 12.39
C SER A 196 8.75 -1.25 13.67
N GLY A 197 7.66 -1.23 14.44
CA GLY A 197 7.64 -0.64 15.79
C GLY A 197 8.56 -1.36 16.78
N HIS A 198 9.06 -2.55 16.44
CA HIS A 198 9.97 -3.37 17.25
C HIS A 198 11.39 -3.45 16.67
N ALA A 199 11.82 -2.47 15.87
CA ALA A 199 13.15 -2.48 15.21
C ALA A 199 14.32 -2.58 16.18
N ASP A 200 14.22 -2.02 17.37
CA ASP A 200 15.31 -1.94 18.35
C ASP A 200 15.04 -2.75 19.63
N ARG A 201 13.87 -3.44 19.70
CA ARG A 201 13.49 -4.29 20.85
C ARG A 201 12.53 -5.36 20.40
N TRP A 202 12.85 -6.62 20.70
CA TRP A 202 11.97 -7.75 20.45
C TRP A 202 11.37 -8.26 21.74
N THR A 203 10.06 -8.55 21.72
CA THR A 203 9.32 -9.05 22.87
C THR A 203 8.89 -10.48 22.63
N PHE A 204 9.15 -11.34 23.60
CA PHE A 204 8.80 -12.76 23.56
C PHE A 204 7.92 -13.12 24.75
N ARG A 205 6.92 -13.97 24.55
CA ARG A 205 5.97 -14.41 25.56
C ARG A 205 5.90 -15.93 25.61
N LYS A 206 5.96 -16.49 26.85
CA LYS A 206 5.78 -17.93 27.10
C LYS A 206 4.99 -18.11 28.39
N GLY A 207 3.72 -18.51 28.29
CA GLY A 207 2.83 -18.56 29.43
C GLY A 207 2.65 -17.19 30.09
N ARG A 208 3.10 -17.06 31.35
CA ARG A 208 3.08 -15.78 32.08
C ARG A 208 4.38 -14.97 31.94
N GLU A 209 5.39 -15.55 31.37
CA GLU A 209 6.69 -14.91 31.17
C GLU A 209 6.64 -13.98 29.95
N CYS A 210 7.14 -12.74 30.11
CA CYS A 210 7.23 -11.75 29.04
C CYS A 210 8.61 -11.10 29.12
N ILE A 211 9.43 -11.30 28.08
CA ILE A 211 10.82 -10.84 28.02
C ILE A 211 10.97 -9.91 26.85
N ALA A 212 11.39 -8.67 27.09
CA ALA A 212 11.69 -7.68 26.09
C ALA A 212 13.22 -7.47 26.02
N VAL A 213 13.82 -7.84 24.89
CA VAL A 213 15.27 -7.78 24.68
C VAL A 213 15.62 -6.59 23.78
N PRO A 214 16.50 -5.68 24.22
CA PRO A 214 17.05 -4.68 23.31
C PRO A 214 17.94 -5.38 22.29
N ILE A 215 17.77 -5.01 21.02
CA ILE A 215 18.43 -5.66 19.90
C ILE A 215 19.51 -4.74 19.31
N ALA A 216 20.68 -5.28 19.10
CA ALA A 216 21.80 -4.64 18.44
C ALA A 216 22.25 -5.48 17.23
N GLY A 217 22.86 -4.83 16.27
CA GLY A 217 23.41 -5.49 15.08
C GLY A 217 23.85 -4.47 14.04
N ARG A 218 24.82 -4.85 13.23
CA ARG A 218 25.47 -3.97 12.24
C ARG A 218 24.64 -3.78 10.97
N TYR A 219 23.61 -4.64 10.75
CA TYR A 219 22.77 -4.55 9.57
C TYR A 219 21.34 -4.15 9.93
N ARG A 220 20.96 -2.97 9.44
CA ARG A 220 19.60 -2.43 9.55
C ARG A 220 19.09 -2.10 8.17
N VAL A 221 17.90 -2.62 7.81
CA VAL A 221 17.35 -2.52 6.46
C VAL A 221 15.84 -2.34 6.49
N SER A 222 15.29 -1.72 5.44
CA SER A 222 13.86 -1.40 5.31
C SER A 222 13.08 -2.40 4.43
N SER A 223 13.72 -3.50 3.99
CA SER A 223 13.09 -4.53 3.16
C SER A 223 13.18 -5.89 3.84
N SER A 224 12.03 -6.57 3.99
CA SER A 224 12.00 -7.94 4.54
C SER A 224 12.65 -8.96 3.60
N LEU A 225 12.69 -8.70 2.28
CA LEU A 225 13.45 -9.53 1.33
C LEU A 225 14.95 -9.45 1.62
N ALA A 226 15.47 -8.26 1.88
CA ALA A 226 16.88 -8.10 2.23
C ALA A 226 17.22 -8.71 3.61
N VAL A 227 16.29 -8.70 4.56
CA VAL A 227 16.42 -9.46 5.83
C VAL A 227 16.53 -10.95 5.53
N ARG A 228 15.62 -11.49 4.70
CA ARG A 228 15.64 -12.92 4.32
C ARG A 228 16.96 -13.32 3.64
N ASP A 229 17.42 -12.51 2.70
CA ASP A 229 18.66 -12.79 1.96
C ASP A 229 19.88 -12.79 2.90
N ALA A 230 19.94 -11.88 3.86
CA ALA A 230 21.00 -11.84 4.87
C ALA A 230 20.94 -13.04 5.84
N LEU A 231 19.73 -13.50 6.20
CA LEU A 231 19.53 -14.72 6.97
C LEU A 231 20.08 -15.94 6.22
N LEU A 232 19.72 -16.09 4.94
CA LEU A 232 20.18 -17.20 4.08
C LEU A 232 21.70 -17.17 3.86
N ALA A 233 22.29 -15.98 3.82
CA ALA A 233 23.75 -15.82 3.76
C ALA A 233 24.47 -16.17 5.07
N GLY A 234 23.74 -16.52 6.14
CA GLY A 234 24.32 -16.84 7.44
C GLY A 234 24.92 -15.65 8.17
N PHE A 235 24.45 -14.43 7.90
CA PHE A 235 24.99 -13.20 8.50
C PHE A 235 24.59 -13.04 9.98
N GLY A 236 23.41 -13.54 10.36
CA GLY A 236 22.89 -13.37 11.70
C GLY A 236 21.55 -14.06 11.90
N LEU A 237 20.79 -13.59 12.88
CA LEU A 237 19.42 -14.00 13.12
C LEU A 237 18.46 -12.81 13.04
N SER A 238 17.18 -13.05 12.78
CA SER A 238 16.17 -12.00 12.71
C SER A 238 14.79 -12.50 13.11
N LEU A 239 13.99 -11.56 13.60
CA LEU A 239 12.56 -11.71 13.77
C LEU A 239 11.87 -11.24 12.49
N ILE A 240 11.23 -12.16 11.77
CA ILE A 240 10.62 -11.92 10.44
C ILE A 240 9.24 -12.59 10.37
N PRO A 241 8.25 -12.05 9.63
CA PRO A 241 7.01 -12.75 9.40
C PRO A 241 7.24 -14.16 8.82
N ARG A 242 6.67 -15.18 9.47
CA ARG A 242 6.79 -16.60 9.06
C ARG A 242 6.44 -16.79 7.58
N LEU A 243 5.41 -16.09 7.12
CA LEU A 243 4.93 -16.12 5.75
C LEU A 243 6.03 -15.82 4.72
N TYR A 244 7.00 -14.98 5.07
CA TYR A 244 8.08 -14.55 4.14
C TYR A 244 9.26 -15.52 4.06
N VAL A 245 9.33 -16.49 4.97
CA VAL A 245 10.42 -17.48 5.06
C VAL A 245 9.89 -18.91 5.19
N GLN A 246 8.62 -19.14 4.91
CA GLN A 246 7.97 -20.44 5.08
C GLN A 246 8.61 -21.54 4.24
N ALA A 247 8.96 -21.25 2.99
CA ALA A 247 9.65 -22.20 2.11
C ALA A 247 11.04 -22.55 2.63
N GLU A 248 11.79 -21.54 3.08
CA GLU A 248 13.15 -21.72 3.61
C GLU A 248 13.18 -22.50 4.93
N LEU A 249 12.15 -22.33 5.76
CA LEU A 249 11.97 -23.13 6.99
C LEU A 249 11.61 -24.58 6.64
N ALA A 250 10.70 -24.80 5.69
CA ALA A 250 10.32 -26.16 5.26
C ALA A 250 11.48 -26.93 4.60
N GLU A 251 12.34 -26.24 3.86
CA GLU A 251 13.52 -26.79 3.20
C GLU A 251 14.74 -26.94 4.14
N GLY A 252 14.64 -26.45 5.39
CA GLY A 252 15.73 -26.47 6.36
C GLY A 252 16.88 -25.49 6.04
N ARG A 253 16.70 -24.57 5.10
CA ARG A 253 17.66 -23.48 4.80
C ARG A 253 17.69 -22.43 5.91
N LEU A 254 16.58 -22.27 6.63
CA LEU A 254 16.46 -21.52 7.87
C LEU A 254 15.94 -22.45 8.96
N VAL A 255 16.34 -22.19 10.21
CA VAL A 255 15.93 -22.94 11.40
C VAL A 255 15.20 -21.97 12.32
N GLU A 256 14.02 -22.38 12.79
CA GLU A 256 13.26 -21.65 13.79
C GLU A 256 13.96 -21.76 15.16
N LEU A 257 14.05 -20.64 15.85
CA LEU A 257 14.69 -20.50 17.14
C LEU A 257 13.68 -20.12 18.20
N LEU A 258 13.99 -20.42 19.47
CA LEU A 258 13.14 -20.13 20.61
C LEU A 258 11.72 -20.72 20.46
N ALA A 259 11.62 -21.94 19.93
CA ALA A 259 10.35 -22.63 19.78
C ALA A 259 9.56 -22.64 21.11
N GLY A 260 8.29 -22.26 21.06
CA GLY A 260 7.46 -22.09 22.25
C GLY A 260 7.49 -20.70 22.89
N TRP A 261 8.30 -19.77 22.37
CA TRP A 261 8.18 -18.34 22.66
C TRP A 261 7.44 -17.65 21.52
N LYS A 262 6.32 -16.99 21.83
CA LYS A 262 5.58 -16.17 20.86
C LYS A 262 6.17 -14.78 20.81
N ALA A 263 6.48 -14.30 19.63
CA ALA A 263 6.86 -12.91 19.39
C ALA A 263 5.64 -12.01 19.18
N ASP A 264 5.85 -10.69 19.13
CA ASP A 264 4.81 -9.75 18.77
C ASP A 264 4.38 -9.96 17.31
N GLU A 265 3.08 -9.87 17.06
CA GLU A 265 2.45 -10.06 15.76
C GLU A 265 2.24 -8.70 15.08
N THR A 266 2.13 -8.67 13.76
CA THR A 266 1.76 -7.47 13.01
C THR A 266 0.41 -7.69 12.33
N ALA A 267 -0.61 -6.95 12.73
CA ALA A 267 -1.89 -6.96 12.02
C ALA A 267 -1.78 -6.10 10.76
N ILE A 268 -2.20 -6.66 9.63
CA ILE A 268 -2.31 -5.94 8.35
C ILE A 268 -3.75 -5.46 8.19
N HIS A 269 -3.89 -4.19 7.87
CA HIS A 269 -5.17 -3.52 7.66
C HIS A 269 -5.29 -3.06 6.20
N ALA A 270 -6.49 -3.17 5.66
CA ALA A 270 -6.90 -2.38 4.50
C ALA A 270 -7.30 -0.99 4.98
N VAL A 271 -6.67 0.03 4.41
CA VAL A 271 -6.89 1.44 4.76
C VAL A 271 -7.38 2.18 3.52
N TYR A 272 -8.46 2.96 3.65
CA TYR A 272 -9.08 3.66 2.54
C TYR A 272 -9.76 4.98 2.99
N PRO A 273 -9.95 5.95 2.07
CA PRO A 273 -10.35 7.32 2.44
C PRO A 273 -11.78 7.47 2.95
N SER A 274 -12.72 6.57 2.57
CA SER A 274 -14.15 6.75 2.83
C SER A 274 -14.83 5.46 3.23
N ARG A 275 -15.81 5.54 4.13
CA ARG A 275 -16.69 4.41 4.48
C ARG A 275 -17.58 3.96 3.32
N GLN A 276 -17.87 4.85 2.39
CA GLN A 276 -18.56 4.51 1.14
C GLN A 276 -17.52 4.10 0.10
N LEU A 277 -17.34 2.79 -0.03
CA LEU A 277 -16.42 2.22 -1.01
C LEU A 277 -17.01 2.28 -2.42
N ALA A 278 -16.23 2.79 -3.37
CA ALA A 278 -16.51 2.61 -4.78
C ALA A 278 -16.60 1.11 -5.13
N GLY A 279 -17.42 0.76 -6.11
CA GLY A 279 -17.62 -0.64 -6.52
C GLY A 279 -16.32 -1.38 -6.79
N LYS A 280 -15.37 -0.76 -7.48
CA LYS A 280 -14.02 -1.29 -7.78
C LYS A 280 -13.22 -1.64 -6.51
N THR A 281 -13.26 -0.77 -5.50
CA THR A 281 -12.54 -0.96 -4.23
C THR A 281 -13.19 -2.05 -3.38
N ARG A 282 -14.52 -2.11 -3.38
CA ARG A 282 -15.29 -3.14 -2.65
C ARG A 282 -14.96 -4.54 -3.14
N VAL A 283 -15.07 -4.78 -4.47
CA VAL A 283 -14.81 -6.12 -5.02
C VAL A 283 -13.36 -6.56 -4.85
N PHE A 284 -12.42 -5.61 -4.85
CA PHE A 284 -11.03 -5.93 -4.56
C PHE A 284 -10.81 -6.28 -3.09
N LEU A 285 -11.44 -5.55 -2.17
CA LEU A 285 -11.37 -5.83 -0.74
C LEU A 285 -11.99 -7.19 -0.38
N ASP A 286 -13.11 -7.55 -1.02
CA ASP A 286 -13.75 -8.85 -0.86
C ASP A 286 -12.85 -9.96 -1.42
N PHE A 287 -12.28 -9.77 -2.61
CA PHE A 287 -11.30 -10.68 -3.20
C PHE A 287 -10.06 -10.88 -2.33
N LEU A 288 -9.51 -9.80 -1.74
CA LEU A 288 -8.39 -9.90 -0.79
C LEU A 288 -8.76 -10.74 0.43
N THR A 289 -9.96 -10.52 0.97
CA THR A 289 -10.45 -11.26 2.14
C THR A 289 -10.56 -12.77 1.81
N GLU A 290 -11.10 -13.13 0.64
CA GLU A 290 -11.19 -14.51 0.15
C GLU A 290 -9.80 -15.13 -0.01
N THR A 291 -8.88 -14.43 -0.69
CA THR A 291 -7.53 -14.91 -1.00
C THR A 291 -6.69 -15.12 0.26
N MET A 292 -6.75 -14.17 1.20
CA MET A 292 -5.95 -14.24 2.43
C MET A 292 -6.50 -15.29 3.41
N ALA A 293 -7.81 -15.56 3.41
CA ALA A 293 -8.39 -16.66 4.19
C ALA A 293 -7.91 -18.02 3.69
N GLN A 294 -7.84 -18.23 2.38
CA GLN A 294 -7.39 -19.48 1.76
C GLN A 294 -5.89 -19.75 2.00
N GLY A 295 -5.07 -18.70 2.07
CA GLY A 295 -3.64 -18.81 2.38
C GLY A 295 -3.35 -19.27 3.82
N HIS A 296 -4.29 -19.05 4.76
CA HIS A 296 -4.18 -19.53 6.14
C HIS A 296 -4.46 -21.03 6.29
N ASP A 297 -5.43 -21.57 5.54
CA ASP A 297 -5.79 -23.01 5.61
C ASP A 297 -4.71 -23.92 4.98
N SER A 298 -3.94 -23.41 4.04
CA SER A 298 -2.84 -24.18 3.42
C SER A 298 -1.59 -24.35 4.30
N SER A 299 -1.56 -23.72 5.46
CA SER A 299 -0.43 -23.78 6.42
C SER A 299 -0.62 -24.82 7.54
N THR A 300 -1.72 -25.60 7.50
CA THR A 300 -2.11 -26.55 8.56
C THR A 300 -2.09 -28.02 8.09
N LEU A 301 -1.49 -28.33 6.93
CA LEU A 301 -1.31 -29.71 6.46
C LEU A 301 0.16 -30.10 6.42
#